data_15cbd679e50f4eb81bb71bfac193872c
#
_entry.id   15cbd679e50f4eb81bb71bfac193872c
#
_cell.length_a   1.000
_cell.length_b   1.000
_cell.length_c   1.000
_cell.angle_alpha   90.00
_cell.angle_beta   90.00
_cell.angle_gamma   90.00
#
_symmetry.space_group_name_H-M   'P 1'
#
loop_
_entity.id
_entity.type
_entity.pdbx_description
1 polymer ?
#
loop_
_entity_poly.entity_id
_entity_poly.type
_entity_poly.pdbx_seq_one_letter_code
_entity_poly.pdbx_strand_id
1 'polypeptide(L)'
;MAKKTYKKKESLSDAVKIIVIGLLLGTVFTFGQQFWSATVTRNACTVVETTFVDYEYDHGVGRYNSESLSVDCGDGERYRFDSASIYYSLMDELDAIVPGEEITLMLHPNSDVILELATEDEVILSFEEAMEDVAGERTFFFYMGILMYGSSLYGVYVVVRVLKRRKEYSQSKKGRRQL
;
A
#
# COMPACT_ATOMS: atom_id res chain seq x y z
N MET A 1 -15.46 38.21 -28.12
CA MET A 1 -14.53 38.31 -26.96
C MET A 1 -13.72 37.02 -26.86
N ALA A 2 -12.45 37.06 -27.23
CA ALA A 2 -11.57 35.88 -27.17
C ALA A 2 -11.04 35.70 -25.73
N LYS A 3 -11.40 34.60 -25.07
CA LYS A 3 -10.81 34.19 -23.79
C LYS A 3 -9.31 33.99 -23.97
N LYS A 4 -8.47 34.90 -23.45
CA LYS A 4 -7.02 34.67 -23.29
C LYS A 4 -6.85 33.51 -22.32
N THR A 5 -6.56 32.30 -22.84
CA THR A 5 -6.13 31.16 -22.06
C THR A 5 -4.73 31.48 -21.50
N TYR A 6 -4.66 31.81 -20.22
CA TYR A 6 -3.39 31.92 -19.48
C TYR A 6 -2.73 30.56 -19.47
N LYS A 7 -1.78 30.30 -20.36
CA LYS A 7 -0.86 29.16 -20.24
C LYS A 7 -0.05 29.39 -18.97
N LYS A 8 -0.37 28.62 -17.91
CA LYS A 8 0.39 28.60 -16.65
C LYS A 8 1.85 28.36 -17.01
N LYS A 9 2.73 29.30 -16.67
CA LYS A 9 4.16 29.22 -16.97
C LYS A 9 4.72 28.09 -16.13
N GLU A 10 5.16 27.00 -16.78
CA GLU A 10 5.81 25.87 -16.11
C GLU A 10 6.99 26.41 -15.30
N SER A 11 6.93 26.27 -13.98
CA SER A 11 7.96 26.73 -13.06
C SER A 11 9.05 25.67 -12.96
N LEU A 12 10.32 26.09 -13.04
CA LEU A 12 11.45 25.19 -12.80
C LEU A 12 11.36 24.57 -11.40
N SER A 13 10.90 25.35 -10.43
CA SER A 13 10.70 24.89 -9.05
C SER A 13 9.69 23.76 -8.94
N ASP A 14 8.55 23.87 -9.67
CA ASP A 14 7.52 22.83 -9.64
C ASP A 14 8.01 21.54 -10.30
N ALA A 15 8.77 21.66 -11.39
CA ALA A 15 9.37 20.48 -12.04
C ALA A 15 10.40 19.78 -11.13
N VAL A 16 11.23 20.54 -10.40
CA VAL A 16 12.17 19.96 -9.42
C VAL A 16 11.44 19.27 -8.28
N LYS A 17 10.35 19.86 -7.77
CA LYS A 17 9.52 19.21 -6.73
C LYS A 17 8.94 17.86 -7.22
N ILE A 18 8.42 17.81 -8.45
CA ILE A 18 7.90 16.58 -9.04
C ILE A 18 8.98 15.49 -9.11
N ILE A 19 10.22 15.86 -9.51
CA ILE A 19 11.34 14.93 -9.55
C ILE A 19 11.63 14.37 -8.16
N VAL A 20 11.79 15.24 -7.16
CA VAL A 20 12.17 14.83 -5.81
C VAL A 20 11.07 13.96 -5.17
N ILE A 21 9.81 14.42 -5.24
CA ILE A 21 8.67 13.67 -4.67
C ILE A 21 8.50 12.33 -5.38
N GLY A 22 8.57 12.31 -6.71
CA GLY A 22 8.41 11.08 -7.46
C GLY A 22 9.55 10.07 -7.21
N LEU A 23 10.79 10.52 -7.02
CA LEU A 23 11.92 9.65 -6.64
C LEU A 23 11.73 9.09 -5.22
N LEU A 24 11.36 9.94 -4.24
CA LEU A 24 11.15 9.51 -2.86
C LEU A 24 10.00 8.50 -2.76
N LEU A 25 8.84 8.85 -3.29
CA LEU A 25 7.67 7.96 -3.26
C LEU A 25 7.90 6.70 -4.08
N GLY A 26 8.53 6.82 -5.26
CA GLY A 26 8.90 5.67 -6.08
C GLY A 26 9.80 4.69 -5.33
N THR A 27 10.78 5.20 -4.57
CA THR A 27 11.66 4.37 -3.75
C THR A 27 10.91 3.70 -2.59
N VAL A 28 10.08 4.47 -1.87
CA VAL A 28 9.27 3.93 -0.75
C VAL A 28 8.32 2.84 -1.25
N PHE A 29 7.59 3.06 -2.34
CA PHE A 29 6.65 2.07 -2.87
C PHE A 29 7.33 0.86 -3.51
N THR A 30 8.50 1.01 -4.15
CA THR A 30 9.18 -0.12 -4.79
C THR A 30 9.96 -0.98 -3.80
N PHE A 31 10.61 -0.36 -2.82
CA PHE A 31 11.52 -1.06 -1.91
C PHE A 31 11.01 -1.17 -0.47
N GLY A 32 10.15 -0.25 -0.01
CA GLY A 32 9.64 -0.25 1.35
C GLY A 32 8.91 -1.55 1.70
N GLN A 33 8.11 -2.04 0.79
CA GLN A 33 7.38 -3.31 0.94
C GLN A 33 8.30 -4.54 1.04
N GLN A 34 9.49 -4.51 0.42
CA GLN A 34 10.44 -5.63 0.52
C GLN A 34 11.05 -5.77 1.91
N PHE A 35 11.10 -4.67 2.68
CA PHE A 35 11.61 -4.71 4.05
C PHE A 35 10.54 -5.11 5.08
N TRP A 36 9.24 -4.90 4.77
CA TRP A 36 8.16 -5.12 5.72
C TRP A 36 7.42 -6.45 5.50
N SER A 37 7.42 -6.99 4.30
CA SER A 37 6.89 -8.32 3.99
C SER A 37 8.02 -9.25 3.58
N ALA A 38 8.84 -9.67 4.54
CA ALA A 38 9.69 -10.84 4.34
C ALA A 38 8.78 -12.01 3.93
N THR A 39 9.21 -12.80 2.96
CA THR A 39 8.46 -13.98 2.51
C THR A 39 8.28 -14.90 3.71
N VAL A 40 7.09 -14.86 4.33
CA VAL A 40 6.77 -15.72 5.47
C VAL A 40 6.59 -17.13 4.91
N THR A 41 7.28 -18.08 5.50
CA THR A 41 7.09 -19.50 5.18
C THR A 41 6.21 -20.13 6.25
N ARG A 42 5.32 -21.04 5.87
CA ARG A 42 4.42 -21.74 6.79
C ARG A 42 5.13 -22.31 8.01
N ASN A 43 6.34 -22.85 7.83
CA ASN A 43 7.15 -23.43 8.91
C ASN A 43 7.71 -22.41 9.91
N ALA A 44 7.70 -21.10 9.57
CA ALA A 44 8.16 -20.05 10.47
C ALA A 44 7.01 -19.46 11.31
N CYS A 45 5.76 -19.80 10.98
CA CYS A 45 4.57 -19.31 11.66
C CYS A 45 4.39 -19.98 13.03
N THR A 46 3.74 -19.28 13.95
CA THR A 46 3.35 -19.80 15.25
C THR A 46 1.93 -20.34 15.17
N VAL A 47 1.72 -21.56 15.60
CA VAL A 47 0.39 -22.17 15.69
C VAL A 47 -0.14 -22.00 17.10
N VAL A 48 -1.37 -21.51 17.23
CA VAL A 48 -2.09 -21.31 18.50
C VAL A 48 -3.42 -22.07 18.41
N GLU A 49 -3.65 -22.97 19.36
CA GLU A 49 -4.93 -23.66 19.54
C GLU A 49 -5.64 -22.97 20.71
N THR A 50 -6.85 -22.48 20.46
CA THR A 50 -7.64 -21.70 21.43
C THR A 50 -9.13 -21.87 21.15
N THR A 51 -10.00 -21.14 21.86
CA THR A 51 -11.43 -21.13 21.60
C THR A 51 -11.88 -19.76 21.08
N PHE A 52 -12.79 -19.77 20.13
CA PHE A 52 -13.40 -18.54 19.62
C PHE A 52 -14.33 -17.95 20.67
N VAL A 53 -14.25 -16.63 20.90
CA VAL A 53 -15.12 -15.90 21.81
C VAL A 53 -16.03 -14.96 21.04
N ASP A 54 -15.44 -14.05 20.26
CA ASP A 54 -16.13 -13.05 19.46
C ASP A 54 -15.17 -12.46 18.43
N TYR A 55 -15.67 -11.63 17.52
CA TYR A 55 -14.83 -10.83 16.65
C TYR A 55 -15.26 -9.36 16.65
N GLU A 56 -14.34 -8.46 16.40
CA GLU A 56 -14.59 -7.03 16.31
C GLU A 56 -14.17 -6.51 14.94
N TYR A 57 -15.12 -5.91 14.23
CA TYR A 57 -14.87 -5.25 12.97
C TYR A 57 -15.03 -3.73 13.13
N ASP A 58 -13.94 -2.98 12.89
CA ASP A 58 -13.92 -1.52 12.92
C ASP A 58 -13.77 -0.96 11.50
N HIS A 59 -14.79 -0.25 11.03
CA HIS A 59 -14.79 0.44 9.75
C HIS A 59 -13.85 1.64 9.65
N GLY A 60 -13.17 2.00 10.74
CA GLY A 60 -12.32 3.19 10.79
C GLY A 60 -13.08 4.48 10.51
N VAL A 61 -13.38 5.26 11.53
CA VAL A 61 -14.04 6.56 11.40
C VAL A 61 -12.99 7.65 11.19
N GLY A 62 -12.86 8.19 9.97
CA GLY A 62 -12.03 9.37 9.76
C GLY A 62 -11.31 9.45 8.41
N ARG A 63 -10.33 10.34 8.34
CA ARG A 63 -9.55 10.67 7.13
C ARG A 63 -8.64 9.54 6.64
N TYR A 64 -8.43 8.53 7.47
CA TYR A 64 -7.68 7.31 7.22
C TYR A 64 -8.59 6.13 7.57
N ASN A 65 -9.42 5.71 6.62
CA ASN A 65 -10.25 4.50 6.72
C ASN A 65 -9.31 3.28 6.66
N SER A 66 -8.75 2.89 7.80
CA SER A 66 -8.14 1.57 7.93
C SER A 66 -9.19 0.66 8.57
N GLU A 67 -9.75 -0.23 7.80
CA GLU A 67 -10.56 -1.31 8.30
C GLU A 67 -9.68 -2.23 9.13
N SER A 68 -10.19 -2.69 10.26
CA SER A 68 -9.52 -3.67 11.10
C SER A 68 -10.51 -4.74 11.54
N LEU A 69 -10.09 -5.99 11.46
CA LEU A 69 -10.84 -7.15 11.90
C LEU A 69 -9.97 -7.92 12.87
N SER A 70 -10.51 -8.23 14.05
CA SER A 70 -9.81 -8.98 15.10
C SER A 70 -10.72 -10.02 15.72
N VAL A 71 -10.12 -11.10 16.20
CA VAL A 71 -10.77 -12.22 16.88
C VAL A 71 -10.33 -12.20 18.33
N ASP A 72 -11.29 -12.25 19.24
CA ASP A 72 -11.10 -12.42 20.68
C ASP A 72 -11.12 -13.90 21.01
N CYS A 73 -10.11 -14.37 21.74
CA CYS A 73 -9.90 -15.77 22.04
C CYS A 73 -10.05 -16.08 23.53
N GLY A 74 -10.32 -17.36 23.83
CA GLY A 74 -10.54 -17.82 25.22
C GLY A 74 -9.31 -17.80 26.10
N ASP A 75 -8.11 -17.64 25.54
CA ASP A 75 -6.85 -17.37 26.24
C ASP A 75 -6.75 -15.90 26.74
N GLY A 76 -7.70 -15.04 26.34
CA GLY A 76 -7.75 -13.62 26.68
C GLY A 76 -6.91 -12.75 25.74
N GLU A 77 -6.32 -13.32 24.70
CA GLU A 77 -5.57 -12.61 23.69
C GLU A 77 -6.49 -12.22 22.54
N ARG A 78 -6.06 -11.18 21.80
CA ARG A 78 -6.73 -10.68 20.60
C ARG A 78 -5.79 -10.77 19.41
N TYR A 79 -6.24 -11.45 18.38
CA TYR A 79 -5.51 -11.61 17.13
C TYR A 79 -6.23 -10.88 16.00
N ARG A 80 -5.49 -10.37 15.03
CA ARG A 80 -6.06 -9.54 13.95
C ARG A 80 -5.74 -10.11 12.58
N PHE A 81 -6.63 -9.84 11.63
CA PHE A 81 -6.39 -10.12 10.23
C PHE A 81 -5.55 -9.01 9.59
N ASP A 82 -4.81 -9.35 8.54
CA ASP A 82 -4.23 -8.36 7.65
C ASP A 82 -5.36 -7.63 6.91
N SER A 83 -5.18 -6.32 6.66
CA SER A 83 -6.19 -5.52 5.96
C SER A 83 -6.50 -6.05 4.55
N ALA A 84 -5.53 -6.69 3.90
CA ALA A 84 -5.70 -7.29 2.59
C ALA A 84 -6.65 -8.51 2.59
N SER A 85 -6.73 -9.22 3.71
CA SER A 85 -7.57 -10.41 3.88
C SER A 85 -8.96 -10.11 4.44
N ILE A 86 -9.31 -8.82 4.64
CA ILE A 86 -10.64 -8.43 5.13
C ILE A 86 -11.61 -8.32 3.95
N TYR A 87 -12.51 -9.28 3.83
CA TYR A 87 -13.56 -9.32 2.81
C TYR A 87 -14.89 -9.76 3.42
N TYR A 88 -16.01 -9.44 2.78
CA TYR A 88 -17.34 -9.68 3.35
C TYR A 88 -17.62 -11.16 3.62
N SER A 89 -17.17 -12.09 2.76
CA SER A 89 -17.37 -13.52 2.99
C SER A 89 -16.66 -14.03 4.23
N LEU A 90 -15.50 -13.47 4.60
CA LEU A 90 -14.81 -13.82 5.84
C LEU A 90 -15.66 -13.47 7.08
N MET A 91 -16.38 -12.35 7.06
CA MET A 91 -17.29 -12.00 8.17
C MET A 91 -18.48 -12.96 8.27
N ASP A 92 -19.07 -13.35 7.13
CA ASP A 92 -20.14 -14.33 7.10
C ASP A 92 -19.68 -15.70 7.66
N GLU A 93 -18.42 -16.07 7.39
CA GLU A 93 -17.80 -17.30 7.91
C GLU A 93 -17.49 -17.18 9.41
N LEU A 94 -17.01 -16.03 9.90
CA LEU A 94 -16.81 -15.79 11.33
C LEU A 94 -18.12 -15.77 12.10
N ASP A 95 -19.21 -15.25 11.50
CA ASP A 95 -20.56 -15.29 12.09
C ASP A 95 -21.09 -16.72 12.25
N ALA A 96 -20.57 -17.68 11.51
CA ALA A 96 -20.95 -19.08 11.59
C ALA A 96 -20.26 -19.83 12.74
N ILE A 97 -19.12 -19.31 13.27
CA ILE A 97 -18.40 -19.94 14.38
C ILE A 97 -19.17 -19.74 15.67
N VAL A 98 -19.36 -20.81 16.43
CA VAL A 98 -20.06 -20.76 17.72
C VAL A 98 -19.09 -20.32 18.83
N PRO A 99 -19.45 -19.32 19.67
CA PRO A 99 -18.61 -18.96 20.82
C PRO A 99 -18.31 -20.18 21.72
N GLY A 100 -17.02 -20.40 22.00
CA GLY A 100 -16.51 -21.58 22.72
C GLY A 100 -16.05 -22.72 21.82
N GLU A 101 -16.20 -22.62 20.53
CA GLU A 101 -15.68 -23.58 19.55
C GLU A 101 -14.16 -23.54 19.49
N GLU A 102 -13.52 -24.71 19.37
CA GLU A 102 -12.07 -24.82 19.23
C GLU A 102 -11.65 -24.33 17.83
N ILE A 103 -10.67 -23.41 17.83
CA ILE A 103 -10.07 -22.87 16.60
C ILE A 103 -8.55 -23.02 16.63
N THR A 104 -8.00 -23.18 15.45
CA THR A 104 -6.55 -23.18 15.23
C THR A 104 -6.17 -21.94 14.44
N LEU A 105 -5.27 -21.14 15.00
CA LEU A 105 -4.72 -19.94 14.37
C LEU A 105 -3.27 -20.20 13.96
N MET A 106 -2.93 -19.80 12.74
CA MET A 106 -1.53 -19.68 12.33
C MET A 106 -1.18 -18.21 12.25
N LEU A 107 -0.23 -17.77 13.07
CA LEU A 107 0.17 -16.39 13.23
C LEU A 107 1.47 -16.09 12.51
N HIS A 108 1.58 -14.87 12.02
CA HIS A 108 2.83 -14.33 11.49
C HIS A 108 3.95 -14.40 12.57
N PRO A 109 5.19 -14.81 12.25
CA PRO A 109 6.23 -15.13 13.23
C PRO A 109 6.65 -13.97 14.14
N ASN A 110 6.35 -12.73 13.78
CA ASN A 110 6.77 -11.54 14.53
C ASN A 110 5.60 -10.61 14.88
N SER A 111 4.35 -11.08 14.77
CA SER A 111 3.17 -10.26 15.05
C SER A 111 1.96 -11.15 15.39
N ASP A 112 0.90 -10.51 15.85
CA ASP A 112 -0.41 -11.07 16.16
C ASP A 112 -1.34 -11.18 14.93
N VAL A 113 -0.78 -11.12 13.72
CA VAL A 113 -1.55 -11.20 12.47
C VAL A 113 -1.85 -12.64 12.13
N ILE A 114 -3.13 -12.94 11.92
CA ILE A 114 -3.64 -14.24 11.50
C ILE A 114 -3.34 -14.43 10.02
N LEU A 115 -2.68 -15.55 9.68
CA LEU A 115 -2.41 -16.00 8.32
C LEU A 115 -3.21 -17.24 7.93
N GLU A 116 -3.75 -17.97 8.92
CA GLU A 116 -4.67 -19.09 8.71
C GLU A 116 -5.59 -19.17 9.92
N LEU A 117 -6.88 -19.40 9.67
CA LEU A 117 -7.88 -19.68 10.68
C LEU A 117 -8.63 -20.95 10.27
N ALA A 118 -8.68 -21.93 11.15
CA ALA A 118 -9.44 -23.15 10.95
C ALA A 118 -10.24 -23.50 12.19
N THR A 119 -11.41 -24.10 12.00
CA THR A 119 -12.19 -24.85 13.00
C THR A 119 -11.83 -26.33 12.87
N GLU A 120 -12.44 -27.20 13.68
CA GLU A 120 -12.32 -28.65 13.56
C GLU A 120 -12.83 -29.17 12.19
N ASP A 121 -13.86 -28.52 11.65
CA ASP A 121 -14.60 -28.95 10.47
C ASP A 121 -14.11 -28.33 9.16
N GLU A 122 -13.59 -27.08 9.19
CA GLU A 122 -13.22 -26.37 7.95
C GLU A 122 -12.10 -25.35 8.15
N VAL A 123 -11.45 -24.99 7.05
CA VAL A 123 -10.49 -23.88 6.96
C VAL A 123 -11.21 -22.63 6.47
N ILE A 124 -11.33 -21.64 7.34
CA ILE A 124 -12.02 -20.37 7.08
C ILE A 124 -11.15 -19.42 6.27
N LEU A 125 -9.89 -19.26 6.69
CA LEU A 125 -8.87 -18.55 5.93
C LEU A 125 -7.67 -19.47 5.76
N SER A 126 -7.29 -19.77 4.54
CA SER A 126 -6.10 -20.56 4.27
C SER A 126 -4.84 -19.69 4.22
N PHE A 127 -3.70 -20.27 4.60
CA PHE A 127 -2.40 -19.62 4.51
C PHE A 127 -2.09 -19.13 3.09
N GLU A 128 -2.45 -19.92 2.09
CA GLU A 128 -2.23 -19.63 0.69
C GLU A 128 -3.03 -18.40 0.25
N GLU A 129 -4.29 -18.29 0.64
CA GLU A 129 -5.15 -17.12 0.35
C GLU A 129 -4.61 -15.85 1.02
N ALA A 130 -4.32 -15.91 2.32
CA ALA A 130 -3.73 -14.77 3.03
C ALA A 130 -2.42 -14.29 2.38
N MET A 131 -1.59 -15.21 1.92
CA MET A 131 -0.33 -14.88 1.25
C MET A 131 -0.54 -14.36 -0.17
N GLU A 132 -1.58 -14.80 -0.89
CA GLU A 132 -1.95 -14.27 -2.21
C GLU A 132 -2.45 -12.83 -2.11
N ASP A 133 -3.28 -12.53 -1.12
CA ASP A 133 -3.77 -11.18 -0.83
C ASP A 133 -2.62 -10.21 -0.54
N VAL A 134 -1.69 -10.59 0.34
CA VAL A 134 -0.47 -9.82 0.63
C VAL A 134 0.40 -9.64 -0.62
N ALA A 135 0.51 -10.67 -1.47
CA ALA A 135 1.24 -10.59 -2.73
C ALA A 135 0.56 -9.65 -3.74
N GLY A 136 -0.78 -9.62 -3.75
CA GLY A 136 -1.59 -8.70 -4.54
C GLY A 136 -1.32 -7.24 -4.19
N GLU A 137 -1.38 -6.89 -2.91
CA GLU A 137 -1.02 -5.55 -2.43
C GLU A 137 0.41 -5.17 -2.81
N ARG A 138 1.36 -6.06 -2.62
CA ARG A 138 2.77 -5.85 -2.99
C ARG A 138 2.94 -5.53 -4.47
N THR A 139 2.23 -6.25 -5.32
CA THR A 139 2.23 -6.03 -6.77
C THR A 139 1.65 -4.66 -7.12
N PHE A 140 0.55 -4.26 -6.50
CA PHE A 140 -0.03 -2.93 -6.67
C PHE A 140 0.94 -1.81 -6.29
N PHE A 141 1.56 -1.88 -5.11
CA PHE A 141 2.53 -0.87 -4.67
C PHE A 141 3.77 -0.82 -5.57
N PHE A 142 4.23 -1.95 -6.09
CA PHE A 142 5.33 -2.00 -7.07
C PHE A 142 4.98 -1.22 -8.34
N TYR A 143 3.79 -1.41 -8.92
CA TYR A 143 3.35 -0.64 -10.08
C TYR A 143 3.17 0.85 -9.77
N MET A 144 2.67 1.19 -8.59
CA MET A 144 2.60 2.58 -8.12
C MET A 144 3.99 3.21 -8.03
N GLY A 145 4.99 2.48 -7.55
CA GLY A 145 6.39 2.91 -7.54
C GLY A 145 6.92 3.21 -8.94
N ILE A 146 6.68 2.34 -9.92
CA ILE A 146 7.06 2.55 -11.33
C ILE A 146 6.39 3.82 -11.89
N LEU A 147 5.12 4.04 -11.60
CA LEU A 147 4.39 5.23 -12.05
C LEU A 147 4.98 6.51 -11.45
N MET A 148 5.41 6.48 -10.19
CA MET A 148 6.08 7.60 -9.53
C MET A 148 7.45 7.90 -10.16
N TYR A 149 8.24 6.88 -10.53
CA TYR A 149 9.47 7.07 -11.31
C TYR A 149 9.19 7.67 -12.70
N GLY A 150 8.13 7.23 -13.37
CA GLY A 150 7.68 7.81 -14.64
C GLY A 150 7.37 9.32 -14.51
N SER A 151 6.73 9.73 -13.43
CA SER A 151 6.45 11.14 -13.14
C SER A 151 7.74 11.95 -12.94
N SER A 152 8.75 11.36 -12.30
CA SER A 152 10.08 11.98 -12.13
C SER A 152 10.79 12.19 -13.47
N LEU A 153 10.74 11.21 -14.37
CA LEU A 153 11.28 11.34 -15.72
C LEU A 153 10.60 12.45 -16.51
N TYR A 154 9.27 12.56 -16.39
CA TYR A 154 8.53 13.68 -16.97
C TYR A 154 9.01 15.02 -16.41
N GLY A 155 9.22 15.11 -15.08
CA GLY A 155 9.80 16.31 -14.44
C GLY A 155 11.17 16.69 -15.03
N VAL A 156 12.06 15.71 -15.23
CA VAL A 156 13.37 15.92 -15.88
C VAL A 156 13.18 16.46 -17.30
N TYR A 157 12.29 15.87 -18.08
CA TYR A 157 11.98 16.36 -19.43
C TYR A 157 11.55 17.84 -19.42
N VAL A 158 10.66 18.23 -18.50
CA VAL A 158 10.21 19.62 -18.35
C VAL A 158 11.37 20.54 -18.00
N VAL A 159 12.25 20.16 -17.07
CA VAL A 159 13.47 20.92 -16.70
C VAL A 159 14.34 21.17 -17.93
N VAL A 160 14.68 20.10 -18.66
CA VAL A 160 15.52 20.20 -19.86
C VAL A 160 14.89 21.13 -20.89
N ARG A 161 13.61 21.00 -21.15
CA ARG A 161 12.84 21.85 -22.09
C ARG A 161 12.86 23.32 -21.67
N VAL A 162 12.65 23.62 -20.38
CA VAL A 162 12.67 25.00 -19.86
C VAL A 162 14.08 25.60 -19.98
N LEU A 163 15.12 24.84 -19.64
CA LEU A 163 16.52 25.30 -19.74
C LEU A 163 16.92 25.58 -21.20
N LYS A 164 16.54 24.70 -22.14
CA LYS A 164 16.79 24.90 -23.57
C LYS A 164 16.15 26.19 -24.07
N ARG A 165 14.87 26.43 -23.75
CA ARG A 165 14.17 27.68 -24.10
C ARG A 165 14.84 28.92 -23.52
N ARG A 166 15.32 28.86 -22.26
CA ARG A 166 16.04 30.00 -21.63
C ARG A 166 17.34 30.29 -22.36
N LYS A 167 18.09 29.26 -22.77
CA LYS A 167 19.36 29.41 -23.52
C LYS A 167 19.10 30.08 -24.89
N GLU A 168 18.09 29.63 -25.64
CA GLU A 168 17.72 30.19 -26.95
C GLU A 168 17.32 31.66 -26.81
N TYR A 169 16.52 32.00 -25.81
CA TYR A 169 16.11 33.40 -25.54
C TYR A 169 17.31 34.30 -25.18
N SER A 170 18.24 33.79 -24.37
CA SER A 170 19.49 34.52 -24.01
C SER A 170 20.36 34.79 -25.20
N GLN A 171 20.50 33.84 -26.11
CA GLN A 171 21.31 34.00 -27.37
C GLN A 171 20.64 35.03 -28.31
N SER A 172 19.32 34.95 -28.50
CA SER A 172 18.58 35.94 -29.31
C SER A 172 18.72 37.36 -28.78
N LYS A 173 18.73 37.57 -27.45
CA LYS A 173 18.89 38.89 -26.84
C LYS A 173 20.34 39.43 -26.99
N LYS A 174 21.37 38.56 -27.00
CA LYS A 174 22.75 38.98 -27.25
C LYS A 174 22.96 39.44 -28.71
N GLY A 175 22.39 38.72 -29.68
CA GLY A 175 22.48 39.05 -31.09
C GLY A 175 21.83 40.43 -31.42
N ARG A 176 20.72 40.80 -30.75
CA ARG A 176 20.06 42.10 -30.92
C ARG A 176 20.80 43.29 -30.30
N ARG A 177 21.77 43.07 -29.44
CA ARG A 177 22.60 44.16 -28.83
C ARG A 177 23.86 44.43 -29.61
N GLN A 178 24.17 43.64 -30.64
CA GLN A 178 25.36 43.81 -31.48
C GLN A 178 25.05 44.43 -32.85
N LEU A 179 23.75 44.72 -33.12
CA LEU A 179 23.25 45.52 -34.22
C LEU A 179 22.80 46.93 -33.72
#